data_64cb5b37e72edb477fc3713f8e2b026c
#
_entry.id   64cb5b37e72edb477fc3713f8e2b026c
#
_cell.length_a   1.000
_cell.length_b   1.000
_cell.length_c   1.000
_cell.angle_alpha   90.00
_cell.angle_beta   90.00
_cell.angle_gamma   90.00
#
_symmetry.space_group_name_H-M   'P 1'
#
loop_
_entity.id
_entity.type
_entity.pdbx_description
1 polymer ?
#
loop_
_entity_poly.entity_id
_entity_poly.type
_entity_poly.pdbx_seq_one_letter_code
_entity_poly.pdbx_strand_id
1 'polypeptide(L)'
;MFSLNADIYKHKTYNSHMRKKQLIYLILIILSFLVFASLGLMVVESISLQESLYRAIYISLTHHDNFHMDSWPARGIVIGLVLASLVLLAYLLKLFGEYIIGLGDGLKRRKIKAKLISMKDHYIVCGLGRVGSQVARELASEGQHFVAIDKDENRVKEAVAMGYTAFVGDSTKERDLHKAKIEKAKGIVASLGDDSNNLFLTLTARQLNPDLFIVSRANREENVQRIARAGADKVSMPNQIGGFHMATLLMRPHVIDILDSLSTNKSSDLQVREILVPKSSRVSGHRLENILKHAEGITTLALNTASGTSHVHPTGREVVYPGDSLIVMGTKSQLQTLNKLV
;
A
#
# COMPACT_ATOMS: atom_id res chain seq x y z
N MET A 1 5.19 -26.27 7.79
CA MET A 1 3.86 -26.01 7.21
C MET A 1 2.70 -26.07 8.22
N PHE A 2 2.83 -26.77 9.35
CA PHE A 2 1.75 -26.99 10.34
C PHE A 2 1.64 -25.95 11.47
N SER A 3 2.68 -25.22 11.84
CA SER A 3 2.65 -24.35 13.03
C SER A 3 2.02 -22.97 12.83
N LEU A 4 1.95 -22.48 11.61
CA LEU A 4 1.52 -21.10 11.33
C LEU A 4 0.03 -20.96 11.00
N ASN A 5 -0.59 -22.03 10.51
CA ASN A 5 -2.06 -22.11 10.52
C ASN A 5 -2.59 -22.10 11.96
N ALA A 6 -1.83 -22.61 12.91
CA ALA A 6 -2.19 -22.62 14.32
C ALA A 6 -2.25 -21.21 14.93
N ASP A 7 -1.35 -20.30 14.59
CA ASP A 7 -1.34 -18.95 15.20
C ASP A 7 -2.40 -18.02 14.59
N ILE A 8 -2.64 -18.09 13.28
CA ILE A 8 -3.74 -17.35 12.65
C ILE A 8 -5.10 -17.94 13.05
N TYR A 9 -5.19 -19.25 13.16
CA TYR A 9 -6.36 -19.92 13.74
C TYR A 9 -6.51 -19.60 15.22
N LYS A 10 -5.44 -19.59 16.03
CA LYS A 10 -5.47 -19.17 17.43
C LYS A 10 -5.94 -17.72 17.61
N HIS A 11 -5.44 -16.78 16.83
CA HIS A 11 -5.91 -15.37 16.91
C HIS A 11 -7.36 -15.21 16.44
N LYS A 12 -7.79 -15.94 15.42
CA LYS A 12 -9.17 -15.89 14.93
C LYS A 12 -10.13 -16.64 15.86
N THR A 13 -9.72 -17.78 16.41
CA THR A 13 -10.47 -18.52 17.43
C THR A 13 -10.44 -17.82 18.77
N TYR A 14 -9.35 -17.18 19.18
CA TYR A 14 -9.27 -16.36 20.38
C TYR A 14 -10.23 -15.16 20.34
N ASN A 15 -10.23 -14.38 19.22
CA ASN A 15 -11.18 -13.28 19.04
C ASN A 15 -12.63 -13.74 18.93
N SER A 16 -12.92 -14.88 18.31
CA SER A 16 -14.29 -15.42 18.24
C SER A 16 -14.75 -15.97 19.60
N HIS A 17 -13.84 -16.54 20.37
CA HIS A 17 -14.12 -17.04 21.72
C HIS A 17 -14.30 -15.89 22.72
N MET A 18 -13.50 -14.84 22.63
CA MET A 18 -13.66 -13.61 23.44
C MET A 18 -15.00 -12.92 23.14
N ARG A 19 -15.39 -12.81 21.87
CA ARG A 19 -16.68 -12.23 21.47
C ARG A 19 -17.88 -13.05 21.97
N LYS A 20 -17.81 -14.38 21.91
CA LYS A 20 -18.84 -15.27 22.48
C LYS A 20 -18.96 -15.11 24.00
N LYS A 21 -17.83 -15.06 24.72
CA LYS A 21 -17.83 -14.83 26.17
C LYS A 21 -18.42 -13.46 26.51
N GLN A 22 -18.02 -12.39 25.80
CA GLN A 22 -18.58 -11.05 26.02
C GLN A 22 -20.09 -11.00 25.79
N LEU A 23 -20.58 -11.67 24.75
CA LEU A 23 -22.02 -11.79 24.48
C LEU A 23 -22.75 -12.54 25.61
N ILE A 24 -22.20 -13.66 26.08
CA ILE A 24 -22.76 -14.41 27.19
C ILE A 24 -22.81 -13.57 28.48
N TYR A 25 -21.71 -12.87 28.82
CA TYR A 25 -21.68 -11.96 29.98
C TYR A 25 -22.72 -10.84 29.85
N LEU A 26 -22.88 -10.26 28.67
CA LEU A 26 -23.87 -9.25 28.40
C LEU A 26 -25.29 -9.77 28.66
N ILE A 27 -25.62 -10.95 28.12
CA ILE A 27 -26.94 -11.58 28.32
C ILE A 27 -27.18 -11.87 29.81
N LEU A 28 -26.17 -12.36 30.52
CA LEU A 28 -26.29 -12.61 31.96
C LEU A 28 -26.49 -11.33 32.77
N ILE A 29 -25.83 -10.24 32.43
CA ILE A 29 -26.02 -8.93 33.07
C ILE A 29 -27.43 -8.42 32.82
N ILE A 30 -27.96 -8.50 31.59
CA ILE A 30 -29.32 -8.08 31.25
C ILE A 30 -30.34 -8.89 32.05
N LEU A 31 -30.18 -10.21 32.07
CA LEU A 31 -31.10 -11.10 32.80
C LEU A 31 -31.08 -10.82 34.29
N SER A 32 -29.89 -10.66 34.88
CA SER A 32 -29.72 -10.30 36.31
C SER A 32 -30.39 -8.96 36.63
N PHE A 33 -30.23 -7.96 35.75
CA PHE A 33 -30.82 -6.63 35.95
C PHE A 33 -32.34 -6.65 35.84
N LEU A 34 -32.91 -7.38 34.86
CA LEU A 34 -34.36 -7.57 34.72
C LEU A 34 -34.95 -8.29 35.92
N VAL A 35 -34.30 -9.34 36.42
CA VAL A 35 -34.75 -10.06 37.62
C VAL A 35 -34.74 -9.15 38.83
N PHE A 36 -33.64 -8.42 39.06
CA PHE A 36 -33.50 -7.50 40.19
C PHE A 36 -34.58 -6.39 40.18
N ALA A 37 -34.80 -5.78 39.00
CA ALA A 37 -35.82 -4.74 38.83
C ALA A 37 -37.24 -5.29 39.01
N SER A 38 -37.53 -6.49 38.48
CA SER A 38 -38.82 -7.13 38.66
C SER A 38 -39.12 -7.45 40.14
N LEU A 39 -38.12 -8.02 40.87
CA LEU A 39 -38.27 -8.24 42.30
C LEU A 39 -38.46 -6.96 43.10
N GLY A 40 -37.74 -5.91 42.74
CA GLY A 40 -37.91 -4.58 43.34
C GLY A 40 -39.31 -4.01 43.14
N LEU A 41 -39.82 -4.06 41.94
CA LEU A 41 -41.18 -3.60 41.65
C LEU A 41 -42.25 -4.45 42.34
N MET A 42 -42.07 -5.78 42.39
CA MET A 42 -42.96 -6.70 43.10
C MET A 42 -43.09 -6.32 44.58
N VAL A 43 -41.98 -6.04 45.26
CA VAL A 43 -41.95 -5.70 46.67
C VAL A 43 -42.52 -4.29 46.93
N VAL A 44 -42.13 -3.30 46.13
CA VAL A 44 -42.46 -1.90 46.34
C VAL A 44 -43.94 -1.59 46.01
N GLU A 45 -44.44 -2.16 44.91
CA GLU A 45 -45.81 -1.94 44.44
C GLU A 45 -46.81 -3.02 44.88
N SER A 46 -46.34 -4.04 45.61
CA SER A 46 -47.13 -5.19 46.08
C SER A 46 -47.92 -5.90 44.97
N ILE A 47 -47.34 -5.97 43.77
CA ILE A 47 -47.90 -6.58 42.55
C ILE A 47 -47.41 -8.03 42.38
N SER A 48 -48.11 -8.81 41.54
CA SER A 48 -47.70 -10.18 41.26
C SER A 48 -46.37 -10.21 40.49
N LEU A 49 -45.64 -11.33 40.60
CA LEU A 49 -44.36 -11.53 39.87
C LEU A 49 -44.57 -11.43 38.36
N GLN A 50 -45.71 -11.89 37.84
CA GLN A 50 -46.02 -11.80 36.40
C GLN A 50 -46.18 -10.37 35.94
N GLU A 51 -46.90 -9.56 36.70
CA GLU A 51 -47.11 -8.15 36.40
C GLU A 51 -45.83 -7.33 36.53
N SER A 52 -45.01 -7.59 37.54
CA SER A 52 -43.75 -6.89 37.73
C SER A 52 -42.74 -7.19 36.61
N LEU A 53 -42.70 -8.46 36.14
CA LEU A 53 -41.84 -8.88 35.01
C LEU A 53 -42.30 -8.21 33.71
N TYR A 54 -43.63 -8.17 33.49
CA TYR A 54 -44.20 -7.51 32.32
C TYR A 54 -43.85 -6.03 32.30
N ARG A 55 -44.02 -5.32 33.41
CA ARG A 55 -43.68 -3.91 33.55
C ARG A 55 -42.19 -3.64 33.34
N ALA A 56 -41.30 -4.44 33.95
CA ALA A 56 -39.87 -4.30 33.80
C ALA A 56 -39.43 -4.46 32.33
N ILE A 57 -39.96 -5.45 31.63
CA ILE A 57 -39.69 -5.68 30.20
C ILE A 57 -40.25 -4.53 29.36
N TYR A 58 -41.50 -4.14 29.58
CA TYR A 58 -42.17 -3.07 28.85
C TYR A 58 -41.39 -1.74 28.95
N ILE A 59 -41.04 -1.34 30.17
CA ILE A 59 -40.29 -0.09 30.44
C ILE A 59 -38.92 -0.16 29.78
N SER A 60 -38.22 -1.29 29.84
CA SER A 60 -36.91 -1.47 29.24
C SER A 60 -36.90 -1.37 27.69
N LEU A 61 -38.00 -1.78 27.04
CA LEU A 61 -38.15 -1.76 25.59
C LEU A 61 -38.68 -0.42 25.07
N THR A 62 -39.68 0.15 25.75
CA THR A 62 -40.40 1.33 25.28
C THR A 62 -39.82 2.65 25.83
N HIS A 63 -39.04 2.59 26.91
CA HIS A 63 -38.53 3.75 27.66
C HIS A 63 -39.69 4.65 28.12
N HIS A 64 -40.91 4.11 28.18
CA HIS A 64 -42.12 4.85 28.57
C HIS A 64 -42.75 4.18 29.77
N ASP A 65 -43.14 5.00 30.73
CA ASP A 65 -43.87 4.56 31.91
C ASP A 65 -45.37 4.92 31.78
N ASN A 66 -46.16 3.95 31.35
CA ASN A 66 -47.59 4.07 31.27
C ASN A 66 -48.29 3.59 32.56
N PHE A 67 -47.51 3.22 33.57
CA PHE A 67 -48.04 2.69 34.84
C PHE A 67 -47.99 3.81 35.90
N HIS A 68 -49.11 4.05 36.60
CA HIS A 68 -49.13 4.98 37.72
C HIS A 68 -48.29 4.36 38.85
N MET A 69 -47.15 4.98 39.15
CA MET A 69 -46.26 4.61 40.24
C MET A 69 -46.50 5.55 41.43
N ASP A 70 -47.08 5.03 42.51
CA ASP A 70 -47.49 5.85 43.66
C ASP A 70 -46.31 6.09 44.65
N SER A 71 -45.29 5.21 44.60
CA SER A 71 -44.15 5.26 45.52
C SER A 71 -42.89 5.85 44.93
N TRP A 72 -42.13 6.63 45.71
CA TRP A 72 -40.81 7.15 45.31
C TRP A 72 -39.77 6.05 44.98
N PRO A 73 -39.72 4.91 45.75
CA PRO A 73 -38.80 3.83 45.41
C PRO A 73 -39.13 3.18 44.07
N ALA A 74 -40.39 2.99 43.70
CA ALA A 74 -40.77 2.46 42.39
C ALA A 74 -40.30 3.37 41.25
N ARG A 75 -40.45 4.67 41.38
CA ARG A 75 -39.93 5.65 40.39
C ARG A 75 -38.42 5.56 40.24
N GLY A 76 -37.67 5.34 41.34
CA GLY A 76 -36.23 5.13 41.32
C GLY A 76 -35.84 3.88 40.52
N ILE A 77 -36.56 2.77 40.67
CA ILE A 77 -36.35 1.53 39.93
C ILE A 77 -36.60 1.74 38.41
N VAL A 78 -37.67 2.45 38.07
CA VAL A 78 -38.02 2.79 36.66
C VAL A 78 -36.93 3.63 36.01
N ILE A 79 -36.48 4.70 36.69
CA ILE A 79 -35.37 5.53 36.18
C ILE A 79 -34.10 4.67 35.98
N GLY A 80 -33.78 3.80 36.93
CA GLY A 80 -32.67 2.88 36.81
C GLY A 80 -32.79 1.94 35.60
N LEU A 81 -33.98 1.39 35.34
CA LEU A 81 -34.30 0.54 34.20
C LEU A 81 -34.08 1.31 32.87
N VAL A 82 -34.59 2.50 32.76
CA VAL A 82 -34.45 3.34 31.57
C VAL A 82 -32.96 3.66 31.29
N LEU A 83 -32.24 4.11 32.33
CA LEU A 83 -30.82 4.43 32.16
C LEU A 83 -29.99 3.18 31.76
N ALA A 84 -30.24 2.03 32.38
CA ALA A 84 -29.54 0.79 32.04
C ALA A 84 -29.86 0.30 30.63
N SER A 85 -31.11 0.42 30.17
CA SER A 85 -31.52 0.06 28.81
C SER A 85 -30.89 0.98 27.77
N LEU A 86 -30.74 2.29 28.03
CA LEU A 86 -30.01 3.21 27.16
C LEU A 86 -28.53 2.87 27.02
N VAL A 87 -27.85 2.55 28.14
CA VAL A 87 -26.45 2.11 28.12
C VAL A 87 -26.30 0.80 27.31
N LEU A 88 -27.25 -0.13 27.50
CA LEU A 88 -27.26 -1.37 26.74
C LEU A 88 -27.47 -1.13 25.25
N LEU A 89 -28.41 -0.28 24.87
CA LEU A 89 -28.65 0.08 23.46
C LEU A 89 -27.41 0.70 22.83
N ALA A 90 -26.74 1.64 23.51
CA ALA A 90 -25.49 2.23 23.04
C ALA A 90 -24.39 1.17 22.83
N TYR A 91 -24.28 0.18 23.73
CA TYR A 91 -23.33 -0.91 23.60
C TYR A 91 -23.65 -1.84 22.42
N LEU A 92 -24.93 -2.17 22.20
CA LEU A 92 -25.39 -2.96 21.06
C LEU A 92 -25.11 -2.25 19.73
N LEU A 93 -25.37 -0.94 19.67
CA LEU A 93 -25.06 -0.13 18.48
C LEU A 93 -23.55 -0.13 18.18
N LYS A 94 -22.70 -0.04 19.21
CA LYS A 94 -21.24 -0.19 19.06
C LYS A 94 -20.87 -1.55 18.46
N LEU A 95 -21.39 -2.64 19.02
CA LEU A 95 -21.11 -4.01 18.52
C LEU A 95 -21.59 -4.21 17.08
N PHE A 96 -22.75 -3.66 16.74
CA PHE A 96 -23.31 -3.70 15.40
C PHE A 96 -22.43 -2.92 14.41
N GLY A 97 -21.96 -1.72 14.80
CA GLY A 97 -21.01 -0.95 14.01
C GLY A 97 -19.72 -1.69 13.74
N GLU A 98 -19.11 -2.31 14.76
CA GLU A 98 -17.91 -3.14 14.61
C GLU A 98 -18.14 -4.37 13.68
N TYR A 99 -19.34 -4.97 13.75
CA TYR A 99 -19.71 -6.10 12.90
C TYR A 99 -19.82 -5.69 11.43
N ILE A 100 -20.46 -4.56 11.13
CA ILE A 100 -20.61 -4.02 9.76
C ILE A 100 -19.24 -3.68 9.17
N ILE A 101 -18.37 -2.99 9.92
CA ILE A 101 -17.01 -2.67 9.50
C ILE A 101 -16.23 -3.96 9.18
N GLY A 102 -16.33 -4.98 10.04
CA GLY A 102 -15.68 -6.27 9.84
C GLY A 102 -16.14 -7.03 8.59
N LEU A 103 -17.39 -6.90 8.17
CA LEU A 103 -17.90 -7.48 6.93
C LEU A 103 -17.24 -6.83 5.69
N GLY A 104 -17.07 -5.52 5.69
CA GLY A 104 -16.41 -4.78 4.61
C GLY A 104 -14.96 -5.21 4.41
N ASP A 105 -14.21 -5.43 5.49
CA ASP A 105 -12.82 -5.88 5.44
C ASP A 105 -12.69 -7.31 4.89
N GLY A 106 -13.63 -8.19 5.22
CA GLY A 106 -13.66 -9.55 4.69
C GLY A 106 -13.81 -9.61 3.17
N LEU A 107 -14.68 -8.78 2.61
CA LEU A 107 -14.89 -8.66 1.16
C LEU A 107 -13.68 -8.06 0.44
N LYS A 108 -13.06 -7.03 1.01
CA LYS A 108 -11.82 -6.42 0.47
C LYS A 108 -10.68 -7.44 0.45
N ARG A 109 -10.48 -8.19 1.54
CA ARG A 109 -9.45 -9.26 1.61
C ARG A 109 -9.67 -10.36 0.56
N ARG A 110 -10.91 -10.74 0.29
CA ARG A 110 -11.24 -11.73 -0.78
C ARG A 110 -10.90 -11.19 -2.16
N LYS A 111 -11.24 -9.92 -2.47
CA LYS A 111 -10.89 -9.26 -3.73
C LYS A 111 -9.37 -9.16 -3.93
N ILE A 112 -8.62 -8.75 -2.90
CA ILE A 112 -7.15 -8.70 -2.94
C ILE A 112 -6.58 -10.10 -3.20
N LYS A 113 -7.06 -11.14 -2.51
CA LYS A 113 -6.61 -12.51 -2.72
C LYS A 113 -6.87 -13.01 -4.13
N ALA A 114 -8.04 -12.74 -4.69
CA ALA A 114 -8.37 -13.09 -6.08
C ALA A 114 -7.43 -12.38 -7.08
N LYS A 115 -7.16 -11.08 -6.87
CA LYS A 115 -6.26 -10.29 -7.69
C LYS A 115 -4.81 -10.81 -7.62
N LEU A 116 -4.33 -11.20 -6.43
CA LEU A 116 -2.99 -11.79 -6.25
C LEU A 116 -2.83 -13.13 -7.00
N ILE A 117 -3.87 -13.95 -7.07
CA ILE A 117 -3.81 -15.26 -7.76
C ILE A 117 -3.58 -15.09 -9.27
N SER A 118 -4.19 -14.09 -9.88
CA SER A 118 -4.10 -13.80 -11.32
C SER A 118 -2.90 -12.92 -11.72
N MET A 119 -2.13 -12.40 -10.75
CA MET A 119 -0.99 -11.51 -11.04
C MET A 119 0.14 -12.24 -11.74
N LYS A 120 0.65 -11.62 -12.80
CA LYS A 120 1.85 -11.95 -13.56
C LYS A 120 2.45 -10.67 -14.14
N ASP A 121 3.72 -10.68 -14.45
CA ASP A 121 4.44 -9.54 -15.06
C ASP A 121 4.25 -8.24 -14.27
N HIS A 122 4.21 -8.35 -12.93
CA HIS A 122 3.95 -7.25 -12.01
C HIS A 122 5.19 -6.90 -11.19
N TYR A 123 5.13 -5.77 -10.49
CA TYR A 123 6.15 -5.36 -9.54
C TYR A 123 5.74 -5.72 -8.10
N ILE A 124 6.74 -5.90 -7.24
CA ILE A 124 6.55 -6.10 -5.80
C ILE A 124 7.21 -4.92 -5.06
N VAL A 125 6.46 -4.25 -4.19
CA VAL A 125 6.98 -3.17 -3.34
C VAL A 125 7.02 -3.67 -1.91
N CYS A 126 8.24 -3.85 -1.38
CA CYS A 126 8.48 -4.33 -0.03
C CYS A 126 8.78 -3.16 0.92
N GLY A 127 7.84 -2.90 1.84
CA GLY A 127 7.85 -1.74 2.73
C GLY A 127 7.11 -0.55 2.16
N LEU A 128 6.04 -0.09 2.83
CA LEU A 128 5.24 1.09 2.51
C LEU A 128 5.63 2.28 3.41
N GLY A 129 6.91 2.39 3.76
CA GLY A 129 7.45 3.57 4.40
C GLY A 129 7.54 4.75 3.43
N ARG A 130 8.27 5.82 3.82
CA ARG A 130 8.43 7.05 3.01
C ARG A 130 8.87 6.78 1.56
N VAL A 131 9.84 5.90 1.36
CA VAL A 131 10.35 5.57 0.02
C VAL A 131 9.38 4.65 -0.72
N GLY A 132 8.98 3.53 -0.13
CA GLY A 132 8.14 2.55 -0.81
C GLY A 132 6.73 3.06 -1.15
N SER A 133 6.15 3.95 -0.33
CA SER A 133 4.88 4.59 -0.66
C SER A 133 5.01 5.55 -1.86
N GLN A 134 6.17 6.21 -2.03
CA GLN A 134 6.44 7.01 -3.21
C GLN A 134 6.61 6.13 -4.46
N VAL A 135 7.38 5.03 -4.34
CA VAL A 135 7.51 4.04 -5.44
C VAL A 135 6.14 3.50 -5.86
N ALA A 136 5.27 3.17 -4.90
CA ALA A 136 3.93 2.69 -5.19
C ALA A 136 3.08 3.73 -5.94
N ARG A 137 3.19 5.02 -5.57
CA ARG A 137 2.52 6.12 -6.28
C ARG A 137 2.99 6.27 -7.72
N GLU A 138 4.31 6.22 -7.95
CA GLU A 138 4.88 6.32 -9.30
C GLU A 138 4.47 5.14 -10.17
N LEU A 139 4.55 3.90 -9.65
CA LEU A 139 4.07 2.72 -10.39
C LEU A 139 2.59 2.83 -10.74
N ALA A 140 1.77 3.37 -9.83
CA ALA A 140 0.35 3.58 -10.08
C ALA A 140 0.10 4.67 -11.13
N SER A 141 0.84 5.79 -11.11
CA SER A 141 0.71 6.88 -12.10
C SER A 141 1.08 6.43 -13.50
N GLU A 142 2.04 5.51 -13.62
CA GLU A 142 2.45 4.89 -14.89
C GLU A 142 1.59 3.68 -15.29
N GLY A 143 0.47 3.44 -14.59
CA GLY A 143 -0.44 2.34 -14.87
C GLY A 143 0.14 0.94 -14.67
N GLN A 144 1.25 0.82 -13.94
CA GLN A 144 1.92 -0.45 -13.73
C GLN A 144 1.18 -1.31 -12.70
N HIS A 145 1.12 -2.62 -12.95
CA HIS A 145 0.58 -3.57 -11.98
C HIS A 145 1.61 -3.88 -10.90
N PHE A 146 1.22 -3.72 -9.65
CA PHE A 146 2.09 -4.04 -8.52
C PHE A 146 1.31 -4.57 -7.31
N VAL A 147 2.05 -5.22 -6.41
CA VAL A 147 1.60 -5.63 -5.08
C VAL A 147 2.54 -5.08 -4.02
N ALA A 148 1.98 -4.53 -2.95
CA ALA A 148 2.77 -4.00 -1.85
C ALA A 148 2.65 -4.88 -0.60
N ILE A 149 3.76 -5.01 0.13
CA ILE A 149 3.85 -5.77 1.38
C ILE A 149 4.40 -4.84 2.46
N ASP A 150 3.71 -4.73 3.59
CA ASP A 150 4.23 -4.05 4.79
C ASP A 150 3.78 -4.80 6.05
N LYS A 151 4.57 -4.70 7.13
CA LYS A 151 4.22 -5.24 8.45
C LYS A 151 3.16 -4.40 9.16
N ASP A 152 3.11 -3.11 8.86
CA ASP A 152 2.19 -2.14 9.46
C ASP A 152 0.82 -2.21 8.79
N GLU A 153 -0.17 -2.65 9.56
CA GLU A 153 -1.55 -2.78 9.08
C GLU A 153 -2.15 -1.44 8.65
N ASN A 154 -1.78 -0.31 9.28
CA ASN A 154 -2.32 1.01 8.94
C ASN A 154 -1.82 1.45 7.56
N ARG A 155 -0.52 1.30 7.27
CA ARG A 155 0.04 1.59 5.94
C ARG A 155 -0.59 0.76 4.84
N VAL A 156 -0.84 -0.52 5.13
CA VAL A 156 -1.55 -1.40 4.19
C VAL A 156 -2.99 -0.95 3.97
N LYS A 157 -3.71 -0.55 5.02
CA LYS A 157 -5.07 0.00 4.91
C LYS A 157 -5.11 1.26 4.07
N GLU A 158 -4.16 2.18 4.26
CA GLU A 158 -4.02 3.39 3.46
C GLU A 158 -3.76 3.06 1.98
N ALA A 159 -2.83 2.15 1.69
CA ALA A 159 -2.56 1.71 0.32
C ALA A 159 -3.79 1.08 -0.35
N VAL A 160 -4.53 0.24 0.37
CA VAL A 160 -5.77 -0.37 -0.13
C VAL A 160 -6.87 0.68 -0.33
N ALA A 161 -6.95 1.71 0.51
CA ALA A 161 -7.88 2.82 0.33
C ALA A 161 -7.58 3.65 -0.92
N MET A 162 -6.30 3.76 -1.31
CA MET A 162 -5.86 4.36 -2.58
C MET A 162 -6.11 3.45 -3.80
N GLY A 163 -6.69 2.25 -3.62
CA GLY A 163 -6.96 1.29 -4.70
C GLY A 163 -5.80 0.34 -5.03
N TYR A 164 -4.70 0.39 -4.27
CA TYR A 164 -3.54 -0.46 -4.50
C TYR A 164 -3.79 -1.89 -4.02
N THR A 165 -3.13 -2.83 -4.67
CA THR A 165 -3.10 -4.22 -4.20
C THR A 165 -2.03 -4.32 -3.12
N ALA A 166 -2.42 -4.48 -1.86
CA ALA A 166 -1.49 -4.56 -0.74
C ALA A 166 -1.97 -5.57 0.31
N PHE A 167 -1.05 -6.15 1.06
CA PHE A 167 -1.38 -7.02 2.19
C PHE A 167 -0.37 -6.91 3.33
N VAL A 168 -0.84 -7.19 4.54
CA VAL A 168 0.02 -7.22 5.73
C VAL A 168 0.89 -8.47 5.68
N GLY A 169 2.21 -8.29 5.71
CA GLY A 169 3.18 -9.37 5.62
C GLY A 169 4.59 -8.92 5.96
N ASP A 170 5.46 -9.89 6.12
CA ASP A 170 6.89 -9.72 6.35
C ASP A 170 7.66 -10.11 5.09
N SER A 171 8.15 -9.12 4.34
CA SER A 171 8.87 -9.34 3.09
C SER A 171 10.20 -10.10 3.27
N THR A 172 10.70 -10.23 4.48
CA THR A 172 11.86 -11.08 4.77
C THR A 172 11.49 -12.57 4.87
N LYS A 173 10.22 -12.92 4.79
CA LYS A 173 9.74 -14.31 4.83
C LYS A 173 9.34 -14.78 3.44
N GLU A 174 9.94 -15.87 2.98
CA GLU A 174 9.64 -16.50 1.69
C GLU A 174 8.14 -16.70 1.46
N ARG A 175 7.41 -17.15 2.47
CA ARG A 175 5.96 -17.33 2.42
C ARG A 175 5.21 -16.10 1.93
N ASP A 176 5.60 -14.90 2.38
CA ASP A 176 4.90 -13.69 2.02
C ASP A 176 5.33 -13.19 0.63
N LEU A 177 6.56 -13.51 0.20
CA LEU A 177 7.03 -13.33 -1.19
C LEU A 177 6.31 -14.28 -2.16
N HIS A 178 6.14 -15.56 -1.82
CA HIS A 178 5.32 -16.50 -2.59
C HIS A 178 3.85 -16.06 -2.70
N LYS A 179 3.30 -15.50 -1.62
CA LYS A 179 1.94 -14.92 -1.65
C LYS A 179 1.85 -13.73 -2.60
N ALA A 180 2.92 -12.95 -2.74
CA ALA A 180 3.05 -11.87 -3.71
C ALA A 180 3.36 -12.38 -5.14
N LYS A 181 3.48 -13.70 -5.36
CA LYS A 181 3.80 -14.33 -6.64
C LYS A 181 5.15 -13.89 -7.22
N ILE A 182 6.19 -13.89 -6.39
CA ILE A 182 7.54 -13.48 -6.77
C ILE A 182 8.07 -14.22 -7.99
N GLU A 183 7.69 -15.49 -8.18
CA GLU A 183 8.09 -16.32 -9.32
C GLU A 183 7.55 -15.81 -10.66
N LYS A 184 6.51 -14.97 -10.62
CA LYS A 184 5.84 -14.39 -11.80
C LYS A 184 6.00 -12.88 -11.88
N ALA A 185 6.76 -12.29 -10.95
CA ALA A 185 7.04 -10.87 -10.93
C ALA A 185 8.17 -10.53 -11.90
N LYS A 186 8.12 -9.35 -12.51
CA LYS A 186 9.18 -8.81 -13.36
C LYS A 186 10.19 -7.96 -12.58
N GLY A 187 9.80 -7.45 -11.41
CA GLY A 187 10.71 -6.67 -10.58
C GLY A 187 10.24 -6.53 -9.14
N ILE A 188 11.19 -6.25 -8.25
CA ILE A 188 10.96 -6.02 -6.82
C ILE A 188 11.73 -4.80 -6.33
N VAL A 189 11.13 -4.04 -5.46
CA VAL A 189 11.78 -2.95 -4.73
C VAL A 189 11.87 -3.31 -3.25
N ALA A 190 13.08 -3.50 -2.76
CA ALA A 190 13.38 -3.68 -1.34
C ALA A 190 13.58 -2.30 -0.69
N SER A 191 12.54 -1.77 -0.04
CA SER A 191 12.53 -0.43 0.58
C SER A 191 12.25 -0.45 2.07
N LEU A 192 12.74 -1.50 2.75
CA LEU A 192 12.63 -1.63 4.19
C LEU A 192 13.51 -0.58 4.90
N GLY A 193 13.22 -0.33 6.19
CA GLY A 193 13.92 0.70 6.96
C GLY A 193 15.36 0.36 7.32
N ASP A 194 15.72 -0.92 7.30
CA ASP A 194 17.01 -1.46 7.74
C ASP A 194 17.74 -2.17 6.60
N ASP A 195 19.05 -1.92 6.47
CA ASP A 195 19.88 -2.45 5.39
C ASP A 195 20.06 -3.97 5.48
N SER A 196 20.11 -4.54 6.69
CA SER A 196 20.24 -5.98 6.89
C SER A 196 18.99 -6.71 6.39
N ASN A 197 17.82 -6.12 6.63
CA ASN A 197 16.56 -6.66 6.10
C ASN A 197 16.48 -6.52 4.57
N ASN A 198 16.97 -5.42 3.99
CA ASN A 198 17.05 -5.25 2.54
C ASN A 198 18.03 -6.23 1.89
N LEU A 199 19.17 -6.46 2.52
CA LEU A 199 20.16 -7.45 2.10
C LEU A 199 19.55 -8.87 2.09
N PHE A 200 18.92 -9.27 3.19
CA PHE A 200 18.30 -10.58 3.32
C PHE A 200 17.15 -10.75 2.32
N LEU A 201 16.29 -9.74 2.17
CA LEU A 201 15.21 -9.74 1.18
C LEU A 201 15.76 -9.88 -0.25
N THR A 202 16.84 -9.15 -0.59
CA THR A 202 17.50 -9.21 -1.89
C THR A 202 18.01 -10.62 -2.19
N LEU A 203 18.71 -11.22 -1.23
CA LEU A 203 19.23 -12.58 -1.36
C LEU A 203 18.09 -13.59 -1.57
N THR A 204 17.06 -13.53 -0.73
CA THR A 204 15.89 -14.41 -0.83
C THR A 204 15.14 -14.22 -2.15
N ALA A 205 14.95 -12.98 -2.58
CA ALA A 205 14.28 -12.66 -3.83
C ALA A 205 15.01 -13.23 -5.04
N ARG A 206 16.35 -13.12 -5.09
CA ARG A 206 17.18 -13.67 -6.15
C ARG A 206 17.15 -15.20 -6.17
N GLN A 207 17.13 -15.85 -4.99
CA GLN A 207 16.99 -17.31 -4.89
C GLN A 207 15.62 -17.81 -5.39
N LEU A 208 14.54 -17.08 -5.10
CA LEU A 208 13.19 -17.46 -5.50
C LEU A 208 12.90 -17.18 -6.98
N ASN A 209 13.51 -16.15 -7.54
CA ASN A 209 13.36 -15.80 -8.95
C ASN A 209 14.70 -15.25 -9.50
N PRO A 210 15.49 -16.09 -10.19
CA PRO A 210 16.80 -15.71 -10.75
C PRO A 210 16.73 -14.58 -11.78
N ASP A 211 15.62 -14.44 -12.51
CA ASP A 211 15.43 -13.44 -13.58
C ASP A 211 14.80 -12.14 -13.10
N LEU A 212 14.49 -12.03 -11.80
CA LEU A 212 13.82 -10.87 -11.21
C LEU A 212 14.71 -9.63 -11.24
N PHE A 213 14.20 -8.49 -11.73
CA PHE A 213 14.91 -7.23 -11.60
C PHE A 213 14.76 -6.66 -10.19
N ILE A 214 15.86 -6.58 -9.45
CA ILE A 214 15.88 -6.22 -8.03
C ILE A 214 16.48 -4.84 -7.83
N VAL A 215 15.67 -3.91 -7.33
CA VAL A 215 16.13 -2.60 -6.86
C VAL A 215 16.09 -2.61 -5.33
N SER A 216 17.22 -2.35 -4.69
CA SER A 216 17.30 -2.33 -3.23
C SER A 216 17.74 -0.98 -2.69
N ARG A 217 17.17 -0.60 -1.56
CA ARG A 217 17.58 0.58 -0.81
C ARG A 217 18.75 0.25 0.09
N ALA A 218 19.75 1.14 0.13
CA ALA A 218 20.76 1.20 1.18
C ALA A 218 20.66 2.53 1.93
N ASN A 219 20.90 2.50 3.24
CA ASN A 219 21.01 3.69 4.08
C ASN A 219 22.48 4.10 4.29
N ARG A 220 23.42 3.11 4.25
CA ARG A 220 24.85 3.30 4.46
C ARG A 220 25.61 2.90 3.20
N GLU A 221 26.59 3.69 2.82
CA GLU A 221 27.41 3.48 1.64
C GLU A 221 28.17 2.12 1.68
N GLU A 222 28.67 1.75 2.87
CA GLU A 222 29.34 0.48 3.09
C GLU A 222 28.49 -0.77 2.74
N ASN A 223 27.16 -0.64 2.76
CA ASN A 223 26.23 -1.73 2.46
C ASN A 223 25.85 -1.81 0.98
N VAL A 224 26.14 -0.79 0.17
CA VAL A 224 25.81 -0.77 -1.26
C VAL A 224 26.43 -1.98 -1.97
N GLN A 225 27.75 -2.20 -1.81
CA GLN A 225 28.43 -3.32 -2.43
C GLN A 225 27.96 -4.68 -1.90
N ARG A 226 27.60 -4.77 -0.61
CA ARG A 226 27.08 -6.00 0.00
C ARG A 226 25.74 -6.38 -0.60
N ILE A 227 24.83 -5.40 -0.72
CA ILE A 227 23.50 -5.58 -1.29
C ILE A 227 23.59 -5.91 -2.79
N ALA A 228 24.47 -5.25 -3.53
CA ALA A 228 24.70 -5.59 -4.94
C ALA A 228 25.20 -7.03 -5.11
N ARG A 229 26.17 -7.47 -4.29
CA ARG A 229 26.68 -8.86 -4.31
C ARG A 229 25.63 -9.89 -3.88
N ALA A 230 24.65 -9.49 -3.07
CA ALA A 230 23.52 -10.35 -2.70
C ALA A 230 22.53 -10.56 -3.87
N GLY A 231 22.72 -9.87 -5.00
CA GLY A 231 21.93 -10.06 -6.21
C GLY A 231 21.02 -8.89 -6.59
N ALA A 232 21.20 -7.69 -5.99
CA ALA A 232 20.50 -6.51 -6.47
C ALA A 232 21.08 -6.02 -7.80
N ASP A 233 20.22 -5.79 -8.80
CA ASP A 233 20.62 -5.21 -10.09
C ASP A 233 20.96 -3.73 -9.95
N LYS A 234 20.24 -3.04 -9.07
CA LYS A 234 20.49 -1.63 -8.71
C LYS A 234 20.34 -1.42 -7.21
N VAL A 235 21.23 -0.59 -6.66
CA VAL A 235 21.14 -0.14 -5.26
C VAL A 235 20.97 1.37 -5.24
N SER A 236 20.00 1.86 -4.50
CA SER A 236 19.70 3.29 -4.35
C SER A 236 19.89 3.74 -2.92
N MET A 237 20.41 4.96 -2.75
CA MET A 237 20.56 5.64 -1.46
C MET A 237 19.68 6.90 -1.43
N PRO A 238 18.37 6.79 -1.18
CA PRO A 238 17.42 7.89 -1.32
C PRO A 238 17.75 9.10 -0.47
N ASN A 239 18.29 8.89 0.75
CA ASN A 239 18.69 9.98 1.64
C ASN A 239 19.89 10.77 1.09
N GLN A 240 20.87 10.10 0.47
CA GLN A 240 22.01 10.74 -0.15
C GLN A 240 21.57 11.53 -1.39
N ILE A 241 20.74 10.91 -2.24
CA ILE A 241 20.18 11.57 -3.43
C ILE A 241 19.38 12.81 -3.03
N GLY A 242 18.48 12.68 -2.03
CA GLY A 242 17.70 13.80 -1.54
C GLY A 242 18.55 14.90 -0.90
N GLY A 243 19.56 14.52 -0.11
CA GLY A 243 20.50 15.47 0.49
C GLY A 243 21.30 16.25 -0.57
N PHE A 244 21.82 15.54 -1.59
CA PHE A 244 22.50 16.19 -2.72
C PHE A 244 21.57 17.14 -3.48
N HIS A 245 20.35 16.73 -3.74
CA HIS A 245 19.34 17.56 -4.41
C HIS A 245 19.03 18.83 -3.60
N MET A 246 18.79 18.70 -2.29
CA MET A 246 18.54 19.85 -1.40
C MET A 246 19.73 20.82 -1.35
N ALA A 247 20.97 20.31 -1.27
CA ALA A 247 22.17 21.14 -1.30
C ALA A 247 22.32 21.89 -2.64
N THR A 248 22.00 21.20 -3.75
CA THR A 248 22.06 21.82 -5.09
C THR A 248 20.98 22.88 -5.25
N LEU A 249 19.77 22.67 -4.76
CA LEU A 249 18.71 23.69 -4.70
C LEU A 249 19.14 24.94 -3.96
N LEU A 250 19.87 24.79 -2.84
CA LEU A 250 20.37 25.90 -2.06
C LEU A 250 21.48 26.68 -2.80
N MET A 251 22.40 25.97 -3.46
CA MET A 251 23.57 26.57 -4.10
C MET A 251 23.32 27.02 -5.55
N ARG A 252 22.45 26.34 -6.28
CA ARG A 252 22.23 26.49 -7.74
C ARG A 252 20.77 26.28 -8.12
N PRO A 253 19.82 27.11 -7.63
CA PRO A 253 18.37 26.89 -7.82
C PRO A 253 17.99 26.76 -9.29
N HIS A 254 18.49 27.64 -10.16
CA HIS A 254 18.16 27.64 -11.59
C HIS A 254 18.59 26.38 -12.36
N VAL A 255 19.64 25.68 -11.88
CA VAL A 255 20.05 24.40 -12.49
C VAL A 255 19.04 23.33 -12.18
N ILE A 256 18.53 23.29 -10.95
CA ILE A 256 17.52 22.33 -10.54
C ILE A 256 16.20 22.60 -11.23
N ASP A 257 15.78 23.86 -11.39
CA ASP A 257 14.55 24.21 -12.11
C ASP A 257 14.54 23.60 -13.53
N ILE A 258 15.70 23.64 -14.21
CA ILE A 258 15.86 23.00 -15.53
C ILE A 258 15.78 21.49 -15.43
N LEU A 259 16.51 20.85 -14.50
CA LEU A 259 16.54 19.40 -14.33
C LEU A 259 15.15 18.83 -13.92
N ASP A 260 14.45 19.52 -13.04
CA ASP A 260 13.11 19.15 -12.61
C ASP A 260 12.09 19.32 -13.77
N SER A 261 12.26 20.36 -14.60
CA SER A 261 11.43 20.55 -15.77
C SER A 261 11.61 19.44 -16.82
N LEU A 262 12.81 18.85 -16.89
CA LEU A 262 13.13 17.73 -17.77
C LEU A 262 12.66 16.38 -17.22
N SER A 263 12.60 16.24 -15.88
CA SER A 263 12.27 14.99 -15.18
C SER A 263 10.77 14.82 -14.93
N THR A 264 10.05 15.92 -14.71
CA THR A 264 8.61 15.93 -14.45
C THR A 264 7.83 16.37 -15.70
N ASN A 265 7.11 15.45 -16.33
CA ASN A 265 6.23 15.69 -17.49
C ASN A 265 5.14 16.78 -17.28
N LYS A 266 5.21 17.58 -16.21
CA LYS A 266 4.07 18.40 -15.75
C LYS A 266 4.10 19.89 -16.09
N SER A 267 5.23 20.46 -16.52
CA SER A 267 5.28 21.93 -16.70
C SER A 267 6.18 22.47 -17.82
N SER A 268 7.01 21.66 -18.48
CA SER A 268 7.75 22.09 -19.65
C SER A 268 7.48 21.20 -20.85
N ASP A 269 7.40 21.82 -22.04
CA ASP A 269 7.31 21.09 -23.31
C ASP A 269 8.61 20.33 -23.63
N LEU A 270 9.69 20.61 -22.88
CA LEU A 270 11.01 20.04 -23.07
C LEU A 270 11.14 18.70 -22.33
N GLN A 271 11.56 17.65 -23.03
CA GLN A 271 11.71 16.29 -22.51
C GLN A 271 13.05 15.69 -22.89
N VAL A 272 13.60 14.84 -22.01
CA VAL A 272 14.71 13.95 -22.37
C VAL A 272 14.14 12.56 -22.62
N ARG A 273 14.53 11.97 -23.76
CA ARG A 273 14.10 10.61 -24.14
C ARG A 273 15.27 9.78 -24.64
N GLU A 274 15.18 8.50 -24.39
CA GLU A 274 15.99 7.47 -25.04
C GLU A 274 15.23 6.94 -26.25
N ILE A 275 15.85 6.98 -27.42
CA ILE A 275 15.32 6.47 -28.68
C ILE A 275 16.26 5.34 -29.14
N LEU A 276 15.74 4.11 -29.13
CA LEU A 276 16.46 2.94 -29.62
C LEU A 276 16.37 2.87 -31.15
N VAL A 277 17.48 2.64 -31.81
CA VAL A 277 17.57 2.47 -33.27
C VAL A 277 17.21 1.03 -33.65
N PRO A 278 16.02 0.79 -34.24
CA PRO A 278 15.61 -0.57 -34.60
C PRO A 278 16.41 -1.12 -35.78
N LYS A 279 16.40 -2.44 -35.96
CA LYS A 279 17.10 -3.10 -37.08
C LYS A 279 16.60 -2.65 -38.47
N SER A 280 15.35 -2.22 -38.56
CA SER A 280 14.71 -1.76 -39.78
C SER A 280 14.81 -0.23 -39.99
N SER A 281 15.59 0.47 -39.17
CA SER A 281 15.69 1.92 -39.19
C SER A 281 16.31 2.44 -40.50
N ARG A 282 15.67 3.49 -41.05
CA ARG A 282 16.16 4.18 -42.26
C ARG A 282 17.41 5.02 -41.99
N VAL A 283 17.69 5.35 -40.74
CA VAL A 283 18.84 6.16 -40.35
C VAL A 283 20.09 5.35 -40.06
N SER A 284 20.01 4.02 -40.16
CA SER A 284 21.15 3.14 -40.01
C SER A 284 22.26 3.46 -41.02
N GLY A 285 23.52 3.58 -40.53
CA GLY A 285 24.67 3.94 -41.34
C GLY A 285 24.79 5.43 -41.68
N HIS A 286 23.87 6.28 -41.19
CA HIS A 286 23.94 7.71 -41.39
C HIS A 286 24.65 8.41 -40.23
N ARG A 287 25.31 9.54 -40.55
CA ARG A 287 25.89 10.41 -39.52
C ARG A 287 24.80 11.10 -38.71
N LEU A 288 25.02 11.24 -37.44
CA LEU A 288 24.08 11.88 -36.50
C LEU A 288 23.68 13.29 -36.96
N GLU A 289 24.62 14.11 -37.51
CA GLU A 289 24.33 15.43 -38.07
C GLU A 289 23.27 15.40 -39.20
N ASN A 290 23.28 14.35 -40.03
CA ASN A 290 22.34 14.24 -41.12
C ASN A 290 20.94 13.84 -40.64
N ILE A 291 20.88 13.05 -39.55
CA ILE A 291 19.60 12.68 -38.91
C ILE A 291 18.98 13.92 -38.25
N LEU A 292 19.79 14.70 -37.54
CA LEU A 292 19.33 15.90 -36.83
C LEU A 292 18.92 17.05 -37.72
N LYS A 293 19.43 17.14 -38.97
CA LYS A 293 18.95 18.10 -39.97
C LYS A 293 17.45 18.01 -40.27
N HIS A 294 16.88 16.81 -40.11
CA HIS A 294 15.45 16.55 -40.30
C HIS A 294 14.63 16.65 -39.01
N ALA A 295 15.29 16.97 -37.87
CA ALA A 295 14.66 17.10 -36.57
C ALA A 295 15.25 18.31 -35.82
N GLU A 296 15.05 19.52 -36.41
CA GLU A 296 15.58 20.78 -35.87
C GLU A 296 15.15 21.03 -34.42
N GLY A 297 16.05 21.61 -33.63
CA GLY A 297 15.82 21.98 -32.23
C GLY A 297 15.99 20.82 -31.24
N ILE A 298 16.48 19.65 -31.68
CA ILE A 298 16.82 18.52 -30.81
C ILE A 298 18.31 18.60 -30.46
N THR A 299 18.62 18.44 -29.19
CA THR A 299 19.98 18.29 -28.69
C THR A 299 20.24 16.82 -28.35
N THR A 300 21.30 16.24 -28.93
CA THR A 300 21.74 14.89 -28.53
C THR A 300 22.69 15.00 -27.34
N LEU A 301 22.30 14.39 -26.25
CA LEU A 301 23.07 14.38 -25.00
C LEU A 301 24.07 13.22 -24.99
N ALA A 302 23.67 12.04 -25.48
CA ALA A 302 24.57 10.90 -25.61
C ALA A 302 24.14 9.95 -26.75
N LEU A 303 25.11 9.24 -27.30
CA LEU A 303 24.94 8.10 -28.19
C LEU A 303 25.52 6.87 -27.47
N ASN A 304 24.70 5.92 -27.13
CA ASN A 304 25.13 4.63 -26.56
C ASN A 304 25.13 3.60 -27.68
N THR A 305 26.30 3.02 -27.93
CA THR A 305 26.44 1.98 -28.96
C THR A 305 25.95 0.61 -28.44
N ALA A 306 25.51 -0.25 -29.33
CA ALA A 306 25.13 -1.62 -29.01
C ALA A 306 26.28 -2.44 -28.37
N SER A 307 27.55 -2.02 -28.57
CA SER A 307 28.72 -2.60 -27.93
C SER A 307 28.94 -2.15 -26.48
N GLY A 308 28.10 -1.23 -25.96
CA GLY A 308 28.18 -0.73 -24.58
C GLY A 308 29.06 0.51 -24.39
N THR A 309 29.56 1.13 -25.46
CA THR A 309 30.30 2.41 -25.40
C THR A 309 29.31 3.57 -25.39
N SER A 310 29.51 4.54 -24.47
CA SER A 310 28.69 5.76 -24.39
C SER A 310 29.49 6.97 -24.84
N HIS A 311 29.06 7.63 -25.90
CA HIS A 311 29.59 8.90 -26.36
C HIS A 311 28.72 10.04 -25.85
N VAL A 312 29.19 10.70 -24.78
CA VAL A 312 28.52 11.89 -24.21
C VAL A 312 28.85 13.10 -25.06
N HIS A 313 27.84 13.91 -25.40
CA HIS A 313 27.95 15.09 -26.26
C HIS A 313 28.58 14.77 -27.63
N PRO A 314 27.93 13.89 -28.43
CA PRO A 314 28.47 13.48 -29.72
C PRO A 314 28.57 14.70 -30.68
N THR A 315 29.62 14.73 -31.49
CA THR A 315 29.96 15.86 -32.39
C THR A 315 29.11 15.94 -33.65
N GLY A 316 28.23 14.93 -33.86
CA GLY A 316 27.42 14.82 -35.08
C GLY A 316 28.08 13.99 -36.20
N ARG A 317 29.39 13.73 -36.10
CA ARG A 317 30.16 12.90 -37.06
C ARG A 317 29.99 11.40 -36.83
N GLU A 318 29.53 11.01 -35.65
CA GLU A 318 29.29 9.65 -35.27
C GLU A 318 28.22 9.02 -36.17
N VAL A 319 28.47 7.78 -36.56
CA VAL A 319 27.54 7.00 -37.38
C VAL A 319 26.65 6.16 -36.44
N VAL A 320 25.36 6.18 -36.70
CA VAL A 320 24.36 5.50 -35.92
C VAL A 320 24.05 4.14 -36.53
N TYR A 321 24.05 3.07 -35.72
CA TYR A 321 23.82 1.69 -36.15
C TYR A 321 22.60 1.07 -35.45
N PRO A 322 22.03 -0.01 -35.98
CA PRO A 322 20.96 -0.74 -35.33
C PRO A 322 21.39 -1.30 -33.97
N GLY A 323 20.57 -1.08 -32.97
CA GLY A 323 20.87 -1.46 -31.58
C GLY A 323 21.52 -0.35 -30.75
N ASP A 324 21.93 0.76 -31.39
CA ASP A 324 22.38 1.96 -30.68
C ASP A 324 21.17 2.66 -30.03
N SER A 325 21.41 3.44 -28.99
CA SER A 325 20.40 4.31 -28.40
C SER A 325 20.87 5.77 -28.36
N LEU A 326 19.95 6.67 -28.74
CA LEU A 326 20.14 8.12 -28.71
C LEU A 326 19.46 8.69 -27.48
N ILE A 327 20.20 9.34 -26.57
CA ILE A 327 19.62 10.16 -25.51
C ILE A 327 19.52 11.57 -26.03
N VAL A 328 18.29 12.02 -26.22
CA VAL A 328 17.99 13.30 -26.88
C VAL A 328 17.08 14.16 -26.00
N MET A 329 17.27 15.48 -26.14
CA MET A 329 16.46 16.50 -25.46
C MET A 329 15.76 17.36 -26.53
N GLY A 330 14.46 17.57 -26.37
CA GLY A 330 13.64 18.38 -27.27
C GLY A 330 12.19 18.47 -26.79
N THR A 331 11.37 19.24 -27.51
CA THR A 331 9.93 19.29 -27.23
C THR A 331 9.25 17.97 -27.61
N LYS A 332 8.06 17.73 -27.07
CA LYS A 332 7.28 16.52 -27.36
C LYS A 332 7.06 16.32 -28.87
N SER A 333 6.77 17.40 -29.61
CA SER A 333 6.58 17.37 -31.08
C SER A 333 7.87 17.02 -31.81
N GLN A 334 9.00 17.61 -31.42
CA GLN A 334 10.32 17.33 -32.00
C GLN A 334 10.73 15.88 -31.80
N LEU A 335 10.58 15.37 -30.56
CA LEU A 335 10.91 13.99 -30.23
C LEU A 335 10.02 12.98 -30.95
N GLN A 336 8.73 13.30 -31.19
CA GLN A 336 7.86 12.49 -32.01
C GLN A 336 8.31 12.46 -33.48
N THR A 337 8.80 13.59 -34.02
CA THR A 337 9.35 13.67 -35.38
C THR A 337 10.59 12.80 -35.50
N LEU A 338 11.54 12.91 -34.56
CA LEU A 338 12.74 12.09 -34.56
C LEU A 338 12.42 10.58 -34.45
N ASN A 339 11.48 10.22 -33.58
CA ASN A 339 11.07 8.82 -33.40
C ASN A 339 10.41 8.19 -34.64
N LYS A 340 9.85 9.02 -35.55
CA LYS A 340 9.32 8.54 -36.85
C LYS A 340 10.41 8.40 -37.90
N LEU A 341 11.52 9.11 -37.76
CA LEU A 341 12.67 9.03 -38.68
C LEU A 341 13.55 7.83 -38.36
N VAL A 342 13.67 7.51 -37.07
CA VAL A 342 14.45 6.38 -36.55
C VAL A 342 13.64 5.08 -36.62
#